data_3af2bddcf1cafd01166d72542be2110c
#
_entry.id   3af2bddcf1cafd01166d72542be2110c
#
_cell.length_a   1.000
_cell.length_b   1.000
_cell.length_c   1.000
_cell.angle_alpha   90.00
_cell.angle_beta   90.00
_cell.angle_gamma   90.00
#
_symmetry.space_group_name_H-M   'P 1'
#
loop_
_entity.id
_entity.type
_entity.pdbx_description
1 polymer ?
#
loop_
_entity_poly.entity_id
_entity_poly.type
_entity_poly.pdbx_seq_one_letter_code
_entity_poly.pdbx_strand_id
1 'polypeptide(L)'
;MAGFFKKLINKITNTAEIDWDDLEAELITGDLGVKLSLEIVSELQDLGRKVSADDVVETTRTKLSALFPEDSPALQPRSDGKPAVLLVVGVNGTGKTTSTAKLGHLLQSQGYSVLLAAADTFRAAAVEQLVRWGERLNLPVVTGAHEADPSSVCYQAHQRAINENYDFLLCDTAGRLHTRNNLMDELSKIKRTISKQDETAPHETFIVVDATTGGNALNQAREFQKAVPLDGLVITKLDGSGKGGVAAAIQKELNIPPRFIGTGEEPDQFSRFQREEFVQNIL
;
A
#
# COMPACT_ATOMS: atom_id res chain seq x y z
N MET A 1 11.04 10.17 10.33
CA MET A 1 10.81 10.90 9.06
C MET A 1 11.26 12.35 9.06
N ALA A 2 11.14 13.06 10.14
CA ALA A 2 11.68 14.44 10.29
C ALA A 2 13.17 14.63 9.92
N GLY A 3 13.93 13.55 9.69
CA GLY A 3 15.37 13.62 9.40
C GLY A 3 15.75 14.07 7.99
N PHE A 4 14.93 13.76 6.96
CA PHE A 4 15.25 14.12 5.58
C PHE A 4 14.96 15.61 5.32
N PHE A 5 13.73 16.05 5.54
CA PHE A 5 13.36 17.46 5.40
C PHE A 5 14.15 18.36 6.36
N LYS A 6 14.44 17.91 7.58
CA LYS A 6 15.30 18.64 8.51
C LYS A 6 16.71 18.83 7.96
N LYS A 7 17.30 17.83 7.28
CA LYS A 7 18.59 17.98 6.61
C LYS A 7 18.50 18.93 5.41
N LEU A 8 17.45 18.81 4.62
CA LEU A 8 17.19 19.71 3.48
C LEU A 8 17.03 21.16 3.95
N ILE A 9 16.21 21.40 4.97
CA ILE A 9 16.02 22.72 5.58
C ILE A 9 17.35 23.30 6.08
N ASN A 10 18.14 22.52 6.83
CA ASN A 10 19.45 22.97 7.33
C ASN A 10 20.41 23.33 6.19
N LYS A 11 20.37 22.60 5.07
CA LYS A 11 21.20 22.89 3.90
C LYS A 11 20.80 24.22 3.26
N ILE A 12 19.50 24.44 3.05
CA ILE A 12 18.96 25.67 2.45
C ILE A 12 19.24 26.89 3.36
N THR A 13 19.05 26.75 4.66
CA THR A 13 19.25 27.84 5.62
C THR A 13 20.68 28.34 5.64
N ASN A 14 21.65 27.47 5.32
CA ASN A 14 23.09 27.79 5.34
C ASN A 14 23.66 28.30 4.00
N THR A 15 22.82 28.41 2.94
CA THR A 15 23.22 28.87 1.63
C THR A 15 22.68 30.29 1.35
N ALA A 16 23.49 31.13 0.71
CA ALA A 16 23.09 32.50 0.34
C ALA A 16 22.02 32.50 -0.79
N GLU A 17 22.08 31.53 -1.68
CA GLU A 17 21.14 31.31 -2.78
C GLU A 17 20.82 29.81 -2.86
N ILE A 18 19.59 29.47 -3.28
CA ILE A 18 19.16 28.09 -3.49
C ILE A 18 19.71 27.61 -4.83
N ASP A 19 20.42 26.50 -4.81
CA ASP A 19 20.70 25.73 -6.01
C ASP A 19 19.48 24.87 -6.35
N TRP A 20 18.81 25.19 -7.44
CA TRP A 20 17.56 24.54 -7.86
C TRP A 20 17.76 23.09 -8.28
N ASP A 21 18.88 22.80 -8.94
CA ASP A 21 19.20 21.43 -9.37
C ASP A 21 19.48 20.55 -8.14
N ASP A 22 20.15 21.10 -7.14
CA ASP A 22 20.41 20.42 -5.88
C ASP A 22 19.13 20.21 -5.07
N LEU A 23 18.23 21.20 -5.01
CA LEU A 23 16.91 21.05 -4.37
C LEU A 23 16.08 19.96 -5.04
N GLU A 24 16.03 19.94 -6.39
CA GLU A 24 15.33 18.91 -7.13
C GLU A 24 15.89 17.51 -6.82
N ALA A 25 17.22 17.37 -6.89
CA ALA A 25 17.90 16.11 -6.58
C ALA A 25 17.61 15.62 -5.15
N GLU A 26 17.57 16.52 -4.18
CA GLU A 26 17.21 16.20 -2.79
C GLU A 26 15.75 15.75 -2.67
N LEU A 27 14.80 16.44 -3.30
CA LEU A 27 13.39 16.04 -3.29
C LEU A 27 13.18 14.65 -3.93
N ILE A 28 13.87 14.36 -5.04
CA ILE A 28 13.89 13.04 -5.67
C ILE A 28 14.51 12.00 -4.73
N THR A 29 15.61 12.33 -4.07
CA THR A 29 16.25 11.49 -3.06
C THR A 29 15.32 11.24 -1.85
N GLY A 30 14.39 12.16 -1.60
CA GLY A 30 13.29 12.02 -0.65
C GLY A 30 12.16 11.07 -1.09
N ASP A 31 12.32 10.42 -2.26
CA ASP A 31 11.37 9.51 -2.89
C ASP A 31 10.04 10.16 -3.34
N LEU A 32 9.98 11.51 -3.46
CA LEU A 32 8.78 12.22 -3.95
C LEU A 32 8.51 11.99 -5.44
N GLY A 33 9.49 11.43 -6.16
CA GLY A 33 9.41 11.19 -7.59
C GLY A 33 9.69 12.44 -8.43
N VAL A 34 10.10 12.24 -9.67
CA VAL A 34 10.56 13.33 -10.55
C VAL A 34 9.46 14.37 -10.81
N LYS A 35 8.24 13.92 -11.15
CA LYS A 35 7.15 14.83 -11.52
C LYS A 35 6.77 15.80 -10.40
N LEU A 36 6.61 15.28 -9.18
CA LEU A 36 6.23 16.11 -8.03
C LEU A 36 7.38 17.04 -7.64
N SER A 37 8.63 16.58 -7.69
CA SER A 37 9.82 17.39 -7.39
C SER A 37 9.95 18.58 -8.35
N LEU A 38 9.77 18.35 -9.65
CA LEU A 38 9.77 19.42 -10.66
C LEU A 38 8.64 20.44 -10.43
N GLU A 39 7.43 20.01 -10.07
CA GLU A 39 6.32 20.91 -9.78
C GLU A 39 6.59 21.77 -8.54
N ILE A 40 7.21 21.21 -7.51
CA ILE A 40 7.60 21.95 -6.29
C ILE A 40 8.65 22.99 -6.63
N VAL A 41 9.70 22.60 -7.35
CA VAL A 41 10.79 23.52 -7.74
C VAL A 41 10.27 24.66 -8.62
N SER A 42 9.43 24.33 -9.63
CA SER A 42 8.83 25.35 -10.52
C SER A 42 8.00 26.38 -9.74
N GLU A 43 7.16 25.93 -8.80
CA GLU A 43 6.34 26.84 -7.98
C GLU A 43 7.20 27.73 -7.06
N LEU A 44 8.28 27.18 -6.53
CA LEU A 44 9.22 27.96 -5.72
C LEU A 44 9.96 29.02 -6.57
N GLN A 45 10.35 28.70 -7.79
CA GLN A 45 10.95 29.65 -8.74
C GLN A 45 10.00 30.78 -9.11
N ASP A 46 8.70 30.47 -9.29
CA ASP A 46 7.66 31.44 -9.64
C ASP A 46 7.38 32.46 -8.52
N LEU A 47 7.86 32.25 -7.28
CA LEU A 47 7.73 33.24 -6.22
C LEU A 47 8.46 34.57 -6.54
N GLY A 48 9.44 34.57 -7.46
CA GLY A 48 10.12 35.77 -7.96
C GLY A 48 10.89 36.56 -6.90
N ARG A 49 11.10 36.00 -5.71
CA ARG A 49 11.82 36.57 -4.57
C ARG A 49 12.77 35.53 -3.98
N LYS A 50 13.62 35.96 -3.04
CA LYS A 50 14.46 35.01 -2.29
C LYS A 50 13.56 34.03 -1.55
N VAL A 51 13.74 32.73 -1.86
CA VAL A 51 13.01 31.62 -1.26
C VAL A 51 13.67 31.21 0.05
N SER A 52 12.86 31.04 1.09
CA SER A 52 13.30 30.57 2.40
C SER A 52 13.09 29.06 2.57
N ALA A 53 13.67 28.49 3.61
CA ALA A 53 13.42 27.09 3.98
C ALA A 53 11.95 26.83 4.31
N ASP A 54 11.27 27.81 4.93
CA ASP A 54 9.83 27.71 5.24
C ASP A 54 8.97 27.69 3.97
N ASP A 55 9.35 28.45 2.93
CA ASP A 55 8.67 28.41 1.64
C ASP A 55 8.75 27.01 1.01
N VAL A 56 9.91 26.34 1.11
CA VAL A 56 10.08 24.97 0.59
C VAL A 56 9.18 23.99 1.34
N VAL A 57 9.12 24.07 2.67
CA VAL A 57 8.27 23.20 3.49
C VAL A 57 6.79 23.44 3.17
N GLU A 58 6.37 24.71 3.11
CA GLU A 58 4.96 25.06 2.90
C GLU A 58 4.49 24.70 1.47
N THR A 59 5.31 24.99 0.46
CA THR A 59 5.01 24.57 -0.92
C THR A 59 4.91 23.05 -1.04
N THR A 60 5.87 22.31 -0.42
CA THR A 60 5.83 20.85 -0.43
C THR A 60 4.58 20.33 0.31
N ARG A 61 4.25 20.92 1.47
CA ARG A 61 3.03 20.59 2.23
C ARG A 61 1.79 20.79 1.39
N THR A 62 1.66 21.93 0.74
CA THR A 62 0.51 22.28 -0.11
C THR A 62 0.37 21.29 -1.27
N LYS A 63 1.48 20.95 -1.95
CA LYS A 63 1.47 19.98 -3.06
C LYS A 63 1.07 18.57 -2.59
N LEU A 64 1.62 18.11 -1.47
CA LEU A 64 1.28 16.80 -0.90
C LEU A 64 -0.19 16.76 -0.45
N SER A 65 -0.67 17.83 0.20
CA SER A 65 -2.06 17.92 0.65
C SER A 65 -3.06 17.97 -0.51
N ALA A 66 -2.70 18.61 -1.61
CA ALA A 66 -3.52 18.62 -2.82
C ALA A 66 -3.50 17.28 -3.57
N LEU A 67 -2.41 16.51 -3.44
CA LEU A 67 -2.21 15.25 -4.13
C LEU A 67 -2.99 14.10 -3.50
N PHE A 68 -3.01 14.03 -2.17
CA PHE A 68 -3.64 12.93 -1.46
C PHE A 68 -5.13 13.19 -1.17
N PRO A 69 -5.98 12.15 -1.18
CA PRO A 69 -7.34 12.26 -0.66
C PRO A 69 -7.32 12.70 0.80
N GLU A 70 -8.37 13.36 1.25
CA GLU A 70 -8.46 13.85 2.63
C GLU A 70 -8.33 12.73 3.65
N ASP A 71 -9.21 11.73 3.53
CA ASP A 71 -9.17 10.50 4.28
C ASP A 71 -9.41 9.31 3.36
N SER A 72 -8.81 8.18 3.71
CA SER A 72 -9.15 6.93 3.05
C SER A 72 -10.58 6.51 3.42
N PRO A 73 -11.46 6.20 2.45
CA PRO A 73 -12.79 5.72 2.76
C PRO A 73 -12.73 4.41 3.57
N ALA A 74 -13.66 4.27 4.53
CA ALA A 74 -13.79 3.02 5.25
C ALA A 74 -14.24 1.91 4.31
N LEU A 75 -13.69 0.70 4.50
CA LEU A 75 -14.21 -0.48 3.84
C LEU A 75 -15.62 -0.76 4.38
N GLN A 76 -16.54 -1.06 3.49
CA GLN A 76 -17.92 -1.38 3.84
C GLN A 76 -18.27 -2.79 3.38
N PRO A 77 -19.05 -3.55 4.15
CA PRO A 77 -19.62 -4.78 3.67
C PRO A 77 -20.58 -4.50 2.51
N ARG A 78 -20.81 -5.48 1.69
CA ARG A 78 -21.72 -5.35 0.56
C ARG A 78 -23.18 -5.34 1.02
N SER A 79 -23.98 -4.52 0.35
CA SER A 79 -25.41 -4.42 0.64
C SER A 79 -26.25 -5.64 0.22
N ASP A 80 -25.69 -6.50 -0.66
CA ASP A 80 -26.35 -7.73 -1.12
C ASP A 80 -26.11 -8.95 -0.22
N GLY A 81 -25.40 -8.77 0.91
CA GLY A 81 -25.12 -9.81 1.88
C GLY A 81 -24.04 -10.81 1.44
N LYS A 82 -23.38 -10.58 0.31
CA LYS A 82 -22.22 -11.36 -0.13
C LYS A 82 -20.92 -10.78 0.43
N PRO A 83 -19.84 -11.59 0.54
CA PRO A 83 -18.56 -11.09 1.03
C PRO A 83 -17.96 -10.06 0.08
N ALA A 84 -17.44 -8.96 0.63
CA ALA A 84 -16.52 -8.11 -0.10
C ALA A 84 -15.15 -8.81 -0.20
N VAL A 85 -14.70 -9.09 -1.42
CA VAL A 85 -13.45 -9.79 -1.69
C VAL A 85 -12.34 -8.80 -1.95
N LEU A 86 -11.29 -8.86 -1.11
CA LEU A 86 -10.11 -8.00 -1.22
C LEU A 86 -8.89 -8.84 -1.56
N LEU A 87 -8.15 -8.40 -2.58
CA LEU A 87 -6.92 -9.03 -3.01
C LEU A 87 -5.73 -8.20 -2.51
N VAL A 88 -4.79 -8.85 -1.81
CA VAL A 88 -3.57 -8.20 -1.31
C VAL A 88 -2.38 -8.66 -2.12
N VAL A 89 -1.77 -7.74 -2.87
CA VAL A 89 -0.66 -8.00 -3.78
C VAL A 89 0.59 -7.20 -3.41
N GLY A 90 1.73 -7.54 -4.01
CA GLY A 90 3.01 -6.85 -3.77
C GLY A 90 4.18 -7.83 -3.77
N VAL A 91 5.41 -7.34 -3.73
CA VAL A 91 6.61 -8.20 -3.75
C VAL A 91 6.88 -8.87 -2.41
N ASN A 92 7.73 -9.90 -2.41
CA ASN A 92 8.15 -10.56 -1.18
C ASN A 92 8.88 -9.57 -0.24
N GLY A 93 8.60 -9.67 1.06
CA GLY A 93 9.23 -8.84 2.10
C GLY A 93 8.57 -7.48 2.33
N THR A 94 7.54 -7.08 1.54
CA THR A 94 6.83 -5.82 1.76
C THR A 94 5.82 -5.86 2.91
N GLY A 95 5.57 -7.03 3.52
CA GLY A 95 4.61 -7.15 4.63
C GLY A 95 3.19 -7.53 4.22
N LYS A 96 2.96 -8.12 3.03
CA LYS A 96 1.62 -8.54 2.56
C LYS A 96 0.88 -9.38 3.59
N THR A 97 1.45 -10.50 3.98
CA THR A 97 0.84 -11.45 4.93
C THR A 97 0.48 -10.78 6.27
N THR A 98 1.40 -9.98 6.80
CA THR A 98 1.19 -9.19 8.02
C THR A 98 0.09 -8.15 7.83
N SER A 99 0.10 -7.43 6.70
CA SER A 99 -0.92 -6.42 6.38
C SER A 99 -2.30 -7.04 6.18
N THR A 100 -2.37 -8.22 5.54
CA THR A 100 -3.62 -8.97 5.37
C THR A 100 -4.23 -9.33 6.73
N ALA A 101 -3.43 -9.86 7.65
CA ALA A 101 -3.89 -10.21 8.99
C ALA A 101 -4.33 -8.99 9.80
N LYS A 102 -3.55 -7.90 9.76
CA LYS A 102 -3.86 -6.65 10.48
C LYS A 102 -5.10 -5.95 9.90
N LEU A 103 -5.28 -5.97 8.58
CA LEU A 103 -6.50 -5.48 7.94
C LEU A 103 -7.72 -6.30 8.39
N GLY A 104 -7.57 -7.63 8.46
CA GLY A 104 -8.61 -8.50 9.01
C GLY A 104 -8.96 -8.16 10.44
N HIS A 105 -7.96 -7.91 11.29
CA HIS A 105 -8.17 -7.50 12.68
C HIS A 105 -8.84 -6.12 12.79
N LEU A 106 -8.44 -5.16 11.95
CA LEU A 106 -9.06 -3.84 11.90
C LEU A 106 -10.55 -3.95 11.53
N LEU A 107 -10.91 -4.76 10.55
CA LEU A 107 -12.31 -4.99 10.16
C LEU A 107 -13.09 -5.73 11.26
N GLN A 108 -12.48 -6.74 11.89
CA GLN A 108 -13.08 -7.45 13.01
C GLN A 108 -13.35 -6.52 14.21
N SER A 109 -12.44 -5.58 14.51
CA SER A 109 -12.64 -4.58 15.56
C SER A 109 -13.81 -3.62 15.29
N GLN A 110 -14.22 -3.49 14.03
CA GLN A 110 -15.38 -2.74 13.59
C GLN A 110 -16.69 -3.57 13.63
N GLY A 111 -16.60 -4.83 14.06
CA GLY A 111 -17.73 -5.73 14.18
C GLY A 111 -18.03 -6.59 12.96
N TYR A 112 -17.18 -6.57 11.96
CA TYR A 112 -17.36 -7.38 10.74
C TYR A 112 -16.79 -8.79 10.88
N SER A 113 -17.44 -9.74 10.23
CA SER A 113 -16.94 -11.12 10.09
C SER A 113 -15.94 -11.20 8.92
N VAL A 114 -14.75 -11.76 9.17
CA VAL A 114 -13.64 -11.78 8.21
C VAL A 114 -13.08 -13.19 8.04
N LEU A 115 -12.91 -13.61 6.79
CA LEU A 115 -12.22 -14.83 6.41
C LEU A 115 -10.91 -14.50 5.68
N LEU A 116 -9.84 -15.21 6.02
CA LEU A 116 -8.55 -15.07 5.34
C LEU A 116 -8.32 -16.24 4.38
N ALA A 117 -7.66 -15.99 3.25
CA ALA A 117 -7.22 -17.01 2.30
C ALA A 117 -5.70 -16.95 2.11
N ALA A 118 -5.00 -18.05 2.43
CA ALA A 118 -3.55 -18.18 2.29
C ALA A 118 -3.20 -18.64 0.86
N ALA A 119 -3.16 -17.70 -0.09
CA ALA A 119 -2.91 -18.00 -1.50
C ALA A 119 -1.42 -17.90 -1.90
N ASP A 120 -0.48 -17.63 -1.00
CA ASP A 120 0.98 -17.80 -1.25
C ASP A 120 1.40 -19.27 -1.02
N THR A 121 0.80 -20.19 -1.77
CA THR A 121 0.87 -21.65 -1.55
C THR A 121 2.23 -22.25 -1.81
N PHE A 122 3.08 -21.59 -2.58
CA PHE A 122 4.44 -22.03 -2.89
C PHE A 122 5.44 -21.71 -1.77
N ARG A 123 5.00 -20.99 -0.74
CA ARG A 123 5.82 -20.65 0.42
C ARG A 123 5.17 -21.17 1.69
N ALA A 124 5.54 -22.39 2.09
CA ALA A 124 5.02 -23.01 3.32
C ALA A 124 5.10 -22.06 4.52
N ALA A 125 6.23 -21.36 4.68
CA ALA A 125 6.41 -20.37 5.76
C ALA A 125 5.44 -19.17 5.68
N ALA A 126 4.98 -18.77 4.49
CA ALA A 126 4.00 -17.69 4.36
C ALA A 126 2.61 -18.18 4.77
N VAL A 127 2.22 -19.38 4.34
CA VAL A 127 0.97 -20.01 4.78
C VAL A 127 0.95 -20.19 6.29
N GLU A 128 2.01 -20.74 6.88
CA GLU A 128 2.14 -20.90 8.33
C GLU A 128 2.09 -19.55 9.07
N GLN A 129 2.71 -18.52 8.51
CA GLN A 129 2.68 -17.16 9.07
C GLN A 129 1.25 -16.62 9.12
N LEU A 130 0.46 -16.75 8.05
CA LEU A 130 -0.92 -16.29 8.04
C LEU A 130 -1.79 -17.11 9.01
N VAL A 131 -1.57 -18.42 9.11
CA VAL A 131 -2.28 -19.28 10.07
C VAL A 131 -1.98 -18.84 11.50
N ARG A 132 -0.71 -18.62 11.87
CA ARG A 132 -0.34 -18.11 13.21
C ARG A 132 -0.97 -16.74 13.51
N TRP A 133 -1.03 -15.86 12.53
CA TRP A 133 -1.75 -14.60 12.68
C TRP A 133 -3.25 -14.83 12.89
N GLY A 134 -3.86 -15.73 12.13
CA GLY A 134 -5.26 -16.11 12.29
C GLY A 134 -5.57 -16.63 13.69
N GLU A 135 -4.73 -17.54 14.21
CA GLU A 135 -4.84 -18.07 15.58
C GLU A 135 -4.71 -16.95 16.63
N ARG A 136 -3.69 -16.08 16.51
CA ARG A 136 -3.46 -14.96 17.41
C ARG A 136 -4.63 -13.97 17.46
N LEU A 137 -5.27 -13.71 16.32
CA LEU A 137 -6.30 -12.69 16.15
C LEU A 137 -7.73 -13.25 16.11
N ASN A 138 -7.90 -14.57 16.29
CA ASN A 138 -9.18 -15.28 16.12
C ASN A 138 -9.82 -15.03 14.76
N LEU A 139 -9.04 -15.05 13.70
CA LEU A 139 -9.48 -14.93 12.32
C LEU A 139 -9.36 -16.30 11.63
N PRO A 140 -10.43 -16.87 11.09
CA PRO A 140 -10.36 -18.13 10.36
C PRO A 140 -9.57 -17.97 9.06
N VAL A 141 -8.76 -19.00 8.73
CA VAL A 141 -7.90 -19.02 7.57
C VAL A 141 -8.24 -20.25 6.70
N VAL A 142 -8.42 -20.04 5.41
CA VAL A 142 -8.48 -21.11 4.42
C VAL A 142 -7.11 -21.33 3.84
N THR A 143 -6.63 -22.56 3.90
CA THR A 143 -5.35 -22.99 3.35
C THR A 143 -5.54 -24.05 2.27
N GLY A 144 -4.62 -24.12 1.31
CA GLY A 144 -4.50 -25.25 0.38
C GLY A 144 -3.41 -26.23 0.80
N ALA A 145 -3.30 -27.35 0.09
CA ALA A 145 -2.12 -28.20 0.17
C ALA A 145 -0.87 -27.41 -0.28
N HIS A 146 0.30 -27.89 0.10
CA HIS A 146 1.56 -27.31 -0.38
C HIS A 146 1.60 -27.31 -1.91
N GLU A 147 1.96 -26.19 -2.52
CA GLU A 147 1.96 -25.97 -3.97
C GLU A 147 0.59 -26.13 -4.65
N ALA A 148 -0.51 -26.10 -3.90
CA ALA A 148 -1.83 -26.03 -4.50
C ALA A 148 -1.95 -24.79 -5.40
N ASP A 149 -2.81 -24.86 -6.40
CA ASP A 149 -3.10 -23.69 -7.24
C ASP A 149 -3.70 -22.55 -6.41
N PRO A 150 -3.02 -21.39 -6.32
CA PRO A 150 -3.51 -20.23 -5.56
C PRO A 150 -4.93 -19.82 -5.89
N SER A 151 -5.31 -19.91 -7.17
CA SER A 151 -6.67 -19.60 -7.62
C SER A 151 -7.73 -20.57 -7.08
N SER A 152 -7.35 -21.83 -6.83
CA SER A 152 -8.23 -22.82 -6.20
C SER A 152 -8.46 -22.49 -4.72
N VAL A 153 -7.42 -22.04 -4.00
CA VAL A 153 -7.55 -21.62 -2.60
C VAL A 153 -8.47 -20.42 -2.48
N CYS A 154 -8.28 -19.40 -3.31
CA CYS A 154 -9.15 -18.22 -3.34
C CYS A 154 -10.62 -18.61 -3.71
N TYR A 155 -10.81 -19.52 -4.64
CA TYR A 155 -12.13 -20.00 -5.02
C TYR A 155 -12.86 -20.69 -3.86
N GLN A 156 -12.17 -21.62 -3.18
CA GLN A 156 -12.72 -22.33 -2.02
C GLN A 156 -13.02 -21.39 -0.85
N ALA A 157 -12.11 -20.42 -0.61
CA ALA A 157 -12.32 -19.39 0.41
C ALA A 157 -13.53 -18.51 0.09
N HIS A 158 -13.71 -18.11 -1.16
CA HIS A 158 -14.88 -17.33 -1.58
C HIS A 158 -16.17 -18.10 -1.43
N GLN A 159 -16.18 -19.37 -1.82
CA GLN A 159 -17.33 -20.26 -1.65
C GLN A 159 -17.70 -20.44 -0.17
N ARG A 160 -16.69 -20.62 0.69
CA ARG A 160 -16.88 -20.70 2.13
C ARG A 160 -17.41 -19.38 2.70
N ALA A 161 -16.84 -18.23 2.27
CA ALA A 161 -17.27 -16.91 2.71
C ALA A 161 -18.75 -16.65 2.39
N ILE A 162 -19.20 -17.06 1.21
CA ILE A 162 -20.64 -17.00 0.82
C ILE A 162 -21.48 -17.91 1.71
N ASN A 163 -21.11 -19.17 1.87
CA ASN A 163 -21.91 -20.17 2.58
C ASN A 163 -22.04 -19.87 4.08
N GLU A 164 -21.01 -19.27 4.69
CA GLU A 164 -20.93 -18.94 6.11
C GLU A 164 -21.28 -17.47 6.41
N ASN A 165 -21.70 -16.69 5.37
CA ASN A 165 -22.11 -15.28 5.46
C ASN A 165 -21.03 -14.36 6.09
N TYR A 166 -19.78 -14.47 5.63
CA TYR A 166 -18.73 -13.50 5.99
C TYR A 166 -18.96 -12.16 5.29
N ASP A 167 -18.66 -11.07 5.99
CA ASP A 167 -18.69 -9.72 5.43
C ASP A 167 -17.53 -9.48 4.48
N PHE A 168 -16.34 -10.01 4.84
CA PHE A 168 -15.10 -9.81 4.08
C PHE A 168 -14.33 -11.11 3.85
N LEU A 169 -13.73 -11.22 2.67
CA LEU A 169 -12.70 -12.21 2.33
C LEU A 169 -11.43 -11.48 1.94
N LEU A 170 -10.33 -11.74 2.65
CA LEU A 170 -9.01 -11.19 2.36
C LEU A 170 -8.10 -12.29 1.80
N CYS A 171 -7.59 -12.09 0.57
CA CYS A 171 -6.71 -13.04 -0.11
C CYS A 171 -5.25 -12.56 -0.07
N ASP A 172 -4.38 -13.24 0.70
CA ASP A 172 -2.94 -13.02 0.73
C ASP A 172 -2.27 -13.78 -0.43
N THR A 173 -1.61 -13.07 -1.34
CA THR A 173 -1.06 -13.65 -2.57
C THR A 173 0.47 -13.77 -2.55
N ALA A 174 1.02 -14.54 -3.48
CA ALA A 174 2.46 -14.61 -3.72
C ALA A 174 3.04 -13.26 -4.16
N GLY A 175 4.37 -13.11 -4.02
CA GLY A 175 5.06 -11.86 -4.37
C GLY A 175 6.40 -12.07 -5.08
N ARG A 176 6.57 -13.15 -5.85
CA ARG A 176 7.84 -13.53 -6.49
C ARG A 176 8.08 -12.75 -7.78
N LEU A 177 8.38 -11.45 -7.69
CA LEU A 177 8.54 -10.58 -8.86
C LEU A 177 9.73 -10.98 -9.78
N HIS A 178 10.71 -11.74 -9.27
CA HIS A 178 11.82 -12.24 -10.10
C HIS A 178 11.37 -13.28 -11.15
N THR A 179 10.19 -13.89 -10.99
CA THR A 179 9.51 -14.72 -11.98
C THR A 179 8.30 -13.97 -12.57
N ARG A 180 8.51 -12.75 -13.07
CA ARG A 180 7.48 -11.76 -13.42
C ARG A 180 6.29 -12.35 -14.18
N ASN A 181 6.52 -13.05 -15.27
CA ASN A 181 5.45 -13.57 -16.11
C ASN A 181 4.54 -14.52 -15.31
N ASN A 182 5.14 -15.46 -14.55
CA ASN A 182 4.37 -16.42 -13.78
C ASN A 182 3.52 -15.75 -12.68
N LEU A 183 4.04 -14.72 -11.99
CA LEU A 183 3.31 -14.02 -10.95
C LEU A 183 2.12 -13.22 -11.53
N MET A 184 2.34 -12.50 -12.62
CA MET A 184 1.28 -11.69 -13.24
C MET A 184 0.18 -12.56 -13.85
N ASP A 185 0.56 -13.71 -14.45
CA ASP A 185 -0.40 -14.71 -14.94
C ASP A 185 -1.18 -15.35 -13.78
N GLU A 186 -0.51 -15.64 -12.66
CA GLU A 186 -1.14 -16.17 -11.44
C GLU A 186 -2.20 -15.19 -10.88
N LEU A 187 -1.84 -13.92 -10.71
CA LEU A 187 -2.77 -12.89 -10.24
C LEU A 187 -3.96 -12.71 -11.18
N SER A 188 -3.72 -12.67 -12.48
CA SER A 188 -4.77 -12.63 -13.50
C SER A 188 -5.67 -13.86 -13.46
N LYS A 189 -5.11 -15.04 -13.16
CA LYS A 189 -5.85 -16.28 -12.99
C LYS A 189 -6.70 -16.25 -11.71
N ILE A 190 -6.14 -15.78 -10.59
CA ILE A 190 -6.88 -15.60 -9.32
C ILE A 190 -8.11 -14.72 -9.57
N LYS A 191 -7.89 -13.50 -10.13
CA LYS A 191 -8.97 -12.56 -10.46
C LYS A 191 -10.06 -13.25 -11.29
N ARG A 192 -9.69 -13.85 -12.43
CA ARG A 192 -10.63 -14.54 -13.32
C ARG A 192 -11.38 -15.69 -12.64
N THR A 193 -10.73 -16.38 -11.69
CA THR A 193 -11.34 -17.51 -11.00
C THR A 193 -12.34 -17.05 -9.94
N ILE A 194 -12.04 -16.00 -9.21
CA ILE A 194 -12.97 -15.38 -8.25
C ILE A 194 -14.17 -14.80 -9.00
N SER A 195 -13.95 -14.12 -10.12
CA SER A 195 -15.02 -13.53 -10.96
C SER A 195 -16.01 -14.55 -11.53
N LYS A 196 -15.71 -15.87 -11.52
CA LYS A 196 -16.70 -16.91 -11.89
C LYS A 196 -17.82 -17.08 -10.87
N GLN A 197 -17.58 -16.73 -9.61
CA GLN A 197 -18.58 -16.81 -8.54
C GLN A 197 -19.28 -15.45 -8.32
N ASP A 198 -18.56 -14.37 -8.57
CA ASP A 198 -19.07 -13.00 -8.51
C ASP A 198 -18.33 -12.16 -9.55
N GLU A 199 -19.03 -11.75 -10.61
CA GLU A 199 -18.45 -11.01 -11.73
C GLU A 199 -17.82 -9.67 -11.32
N THR A 200 -18.22 -9.11 -10.17
CA THR A 200 -17.70 -7.85 -9.63
C THR A 200 -16.45 -8.03 -8.78
N ALA A 201 -16.13 -9.28 -8.37
CA ALA A 201 -14.98 -9.58 -7.52
C ALA A 201 -13.65 -9.77 -8.34
N PRO A 202 -12.48 -9.42 -7.76
CA PRO A 202 -12.29 -8.79 -6.46
C PRO A 202 -12.83 -7.36 -6.45
N HIS A 203 -13.37 -6.91 -5.31
CA HIS A 203 -14.00 -5.59 -5.17
C HIS A 203 -12.97 -4.49 -4.94
N GLU A 204 -11.87 -4.83 -4.25
CA GLU A 204 -10.69 -3.97 -4.11
C GLU A 204 -9.41 -4.81 -4.17
N THR A 205 -8.38 -4.25 -4.78
CA THR A 205 -7.03 -4.83 -4.82
C THR A 205 -6.05 -3.84 -4.23
N PHE A 206 -5.39 -4.23 -3.15
CA PHE A 206 -4.40 -3.39 -2.48
C PHE A 206 -2.99 -3.86 -2.78
N ILE A 207 -2.15 -2.93 -3.26
CA ILE A 207 -0.72 -3.19 -3.35
C ILE A 207 -0.03 -2.80 -2.04
N VAL A 208 0.76 -3.72 -1.49
CA VAL A 208 1.58 -3.47 -0.29
C VAL A 208 2.98 -3.08 -0.73
N VAL A 209 3.41 -1.91 -0.32
CA VAL A 209 4.76 -1.39 -0.58
C VAL A 209 5.49 -1.10 0.72
N ASP A 210 6.77 -1.36 0.70
CA ASP A 210 7.69 -1.04 1.79
C ASP A 210 8.24 0.38 1.58
N ALA A 211 8.00 1.28 2.53
CA ALA A 211 8.44 2.68 2.48
C ALA A 211 9.97 2.83 2.37
N THR A 212 10.73 1.79 2.68
CA THR A 212 12.21 1.81 2.61
C THR A 212 12.75 1.50 1.21
N THR A 213 11.91 1.00 0.29
CA THR A 213 12.34 0.59 -1.07
C THR A 213 12.48 1.74 -2.06
N GLY A 214 12.01 2.94 -1.71
CA GLY A 214 12.12 4.12 -2.56
C GLY A 214 11.51 3.95 -3.96
N GLY A 215 12.13 4.53 -4.97
CA GLY A 215 11.65 4.50 -6.36
C GLY A 215 11.42 3.11 -6.98
N ASN A 216 12.01 2.06 -6.40
CA ASN A 216 11.72 0.68 -6.85
C ASN A 216 10.25 0.29 -6.60
N ALA A 217 9.62 0.80 -5.54
CA ALA A 217 8.22 0.50 -5.26
C ALA A 217 7.27 1.08 -6.33
N LEU A 218 7.59 2.23 -6.90
CA LEU A 218 6.84 2.80 -8.02
C LEU A 218 6.90 1.87 -9.26
N ASN A 219 8.08 1.34 -9.58
CA ASN A 219 8.23 0.39 -10.68
C ASN A 219 7.46 -0.91 -10.42
N GLN A 220 7.48 -1.39 -9.19
CA GLN A 220 6.67 -2.55 -8.78
C GLN A 220 5.18 -2.28 -8.99
N ALA A 221 4.67 -1.15 -8.49
CA ALA A 221 3.26 -0.77 -8.64
C ALA A 221 2.84 -0.73 -10.11
N ARG A 222 3.68 -0.19 -11.02
CA ARG A 222 3.43 -0.21 -12.47
C ARG A 222 3.28 -1.62 -13.04
N GLU A 223 4.14 -2.55 -12.59
CA GLU A 223 4.07 -3.93 -13.08
C GLU A 223 2.80 -4.64 -12.57
N PHE A 224 2.45 -4.49 -11.30
CA PHE A 224 1.23 -5.08 -10.76
C PHE A 224 -0.04 -4.51 -11.40
N GLN A 225 -0.07 -3.19 -11.68
CA GLN A 225 -1.21 -2.53 -12.33
C GLN A 225 -1.50 -3.05 -13.75
N LYS A 226 -0.49 -3.60 -14.43
CA LYS A 226 -0.69 -4.26 -15.75
C LYS A 226 -1.45 -5.58 -15.64
N ALA A 227 -1.34 -6.29 -14.52
CA ALA A 227 -1.93 -7.60 -14.31
C ALA A 227 -3.32 -7.52 -13.68
N VAL A 228 -3.49 -6.64 -12.70
CA VAL A 228 -4.74 -6.44 -11.96
C VAL A 228 -4.94 -4.95 -11.71
N PRO A 229 -6.19 -4.43 -11.77
CA PRO A 229 -6.49 -3.09 -11.30
C PRO A 229 -6.05 -2.94 -9.85
N LEU A 230 -5.48 -1.79 -9.49
CA LEU A 230 -5.06 -1.46 -8.13
C LEU A 230 -5.95 -0.32 -7.61
N ASP A 231 -6.67 -0.58 -6.54
CA ASP A 231 -7.65 0.36 -5.95
C ASP A 231 -7.06 1.14 -4.78
N GLY A 232 -5.91 0.69 -4.26
CA GLY A 232 -5.26 1.38 -3.15
C GLY A 232 -3.90 0.83 -2.79
N LEU A 233 -3.20 1.66 -2.01
CA LEU A 233 -1.85 1.42 -1.53
C LEU A 233 -1.87 1.15 -0.02
N VAL A 234 -1.19 0.10 0.41
CA VAL A 234 -0.83 -0.14 1.81
C VAL A 234 0.66 0.17 1.96
N ILE A 235 0.98 1.13 2.82
CA ILE A 235 2.37 1.56 3.06
C ILE A 235 2.83 0.93 4.36
N THR A 236 3.94 0.19 4.32
CA THR A 236 4.50 -0.48 5.50
C THR A 236 5.86 0.08 5.88
N LYS A 237 6.32 -0.25 7.07
CA LYS A 237 7.65 0.10 7.61
C LYS A 237 7.92 1.60 7.68
N LEU A 238 6.89 2.37 7.98
CA LEU A 238 7.03 3.82 8.22
C LEU A 238 7.71 4.15 9.55
N ASP A 239 7.78 3.19 10.46
CA ASP A 239 8.53 3.26 11.73
C ASP A 239 10.06 3.25 11.54
N GLY A 240 10.53 2.80 10.37
CA GLY A 240 11.95 2.73 10.03
C GLY A 240 12.50 4.01 9.38
N SER A 241 13.53 3.83 8.55
CA SER A 241 14.15 4.90 7.76
C SER A 241 13.36 5.31 6.50
N GLY A 242 12.18 4.71 6.30
CA GLY A 242 11.33 4.98 5.15
C GLY A 242 10.81 6.42 5.18
N LYS A 243 10.92 7.10 4.03
CA LYS A 243 10.58 8.52 3.92
C LYS A 243 9.11 8.77 3.57
N GLY A 244 8.35 7.72 3.24
CA GLY A 244 6.94 7.84 2.83
C GLY A 244 6.71 8.54 1.48
N GLY A 245 7.73 9.24 0.95
CA GLY A 245 7.63 9.98 -0.32
C GLY A 245 7.21 9.11 -1.50
N VAL A 246 7.57 7.84 -1.48
CA VAL A 246 7.18 6.88 -2.53
C VAL A 246 5.67 6.77 -2.70
N ALA A 247 4.88 6.99 -1.65
CA ALA A 247 3.42 7.04 -1.77
C ALA A 247 2.97 8.23 -2.63
N ALA A 248 3.64 9.38 -2.49
CA ALA A 248 3.36 10.55 -3.33
C ALA A 248 3.72 10.28 -4.80
N ALA A 249 4.87 9.62 -5.06
CA ALA A 249 5.25 9.23 -6.41
C ALA A 249 4.23 8.27 -7.04
N ILE A 250 3.78 7.25 -6.30
CA ILE A 250 2.79 6.28 -6.78
C ILE A 250 1.43 6.97 -7.03
N GLN A 251 0.95 7.79 -6.11
CA GLN A 251 -0.29 8.54 -6.28
C GLN A 251 -0.20 9.47 -7.49
N LYS A 252 0.90 10.23 -7.64
CA LYS A 252 1.09 11.19 -8.73
C LYS A 252 1.15 10.55 -10.10
N GLU A 253 1.81 9.39 -10.21
CA GLU A 253 2.08 8.77 -11.50
C GLU A 253 1.05 7.73 -11.93
N LEU A 254 0.47 7.01 -10.97
CA LEU A 254 -0.41 5.86 -11.22
C LEU A 254 -1.85 6.09 -10.74
N ASN A 255 -2.10 7.18 -10.02
CA ASN A 255 -3.39 7.50 -9.41
C ASN A 255 -3.90 6.38 -8.48
N ILE A 256 -2.98 5.77 -7.72
CA ILE A 256 -3.31 4.74 -6.72
C ILE A 256 -3.26 5.41 -5.34
N PRO A 257 -4.42 5.61 -4.68
CA PRO A 257 -4.47 6.34 -3.42
C PRO A 257 -3.96 5.48 -2.25
N PRO A 258 -3.27 6.08 -1.27
CA PRO A 258 -2.97 5.39 -0.03
C PRO A 258 -4.26 5.10 0.74
N ARG A 259 -4.39 3.86 1.21
CA ARG A 259 -5.56 3.38 1.94
C ARG A 259 -5.23 3.02 3.39
N PHE A 260 -4.08 2.42 3.62
CA PHE A 260 -3.66 1.97 4.95
C PHE A 260 -2.18 2.21 5.17
N ILE A 261 -1.83 2.35 6.46
CA ILE A 261 -0.46 2.56 6.94
C ILE A 261 -0.14 1.51 8.01
N GLY A 262 1.04 0.88 7.87
CA GLY A 262 1.64 0.01 8.88
C GLY A 262 2.90 0.65 9.46
N THR A 263 2.92 0.85 10.78
CA THR A 263 3.98 1.54 11.52
C THR A 263 4.72 0.63 12.49
N GLY A 264 4.59 -0.68 12.37
CA GLY A 264 5.29 -1.64 13.22
C GLY A 264 4.73 -3.06 13.07
N GLU A 265 5.07 -3.95 14.01
CA GLU A 265 4.74 -5.37 13.95
C GLU A 265 3.42 -5.73 14.68
N GLU A 266 2.98 -4.94 15.68
CA GLU A 266 1.79 -5.24 16.45
C GLU A 266 0.49 -4.96 15.67
N PRO A 267 -0.64 -5.65 16.00
CA PRO A 267 -1.91 -5.53 15.28
C PRO A 267 -2.47 -4.11 15.26
N ASP A 268 -2.32 -3.36 16.35
CA ASP A 268 -2.77 -1.98 16.53
C ASP A 268 -1.91 -0.94 15.77
N GLN A 269 -0.72 -1.35 15.30
CA GLN A 269 0.17 -0.54 14.47
C GLN A 269 -0.21 -0.63 12.98
N PHE A 270 -1.52 -0.56 12.70
CA PHE A 270 -2.09 -0.55 11.37
C PHE A 270 -3.36 0.28 11.36
N SER A 271 -3.40 1.32 10.54
CA SER A 271 -4.52 2.27 10.50
C SER A 271 -4.90 2.66 9.08
N ARG A 272 -6.08 3.25 8.94
CA ARG A 272 -6.45 3.92 7.69
C ARG A 272 -5.55 5.12 7.47
N PHE A 273 -5.27 5.42 6.22
CA PHE A 273 -4.53 6.60 5.82
C PHE A 273 -5.30 7.87 6.22
N GLN A 274 -4.60 8.80 6.83
CA GLN A 274 -5.05 10.16 7.16
C GLN A 274 -4.05 11.15 6.58
N ARG A 275 -4.51 12.02 5.68
CA ARG A 275 -3.65 12.93 4.91
C ARG A 275 -2.81 13.85 5.80
N GLU A 276 -3.45 14.51 6.76
CA GLU A 276 -2.77 15.49 7.60
C GLU A 276 -1.65 14.87 8.42
N GLU A 277 -1.95 13.75 9.08
CA GLU A 277 -0.97 13.00 9.86
C GLU A 277 0.19 12.50 8.96
N PHE A 278 -0.14 11.97 7.79
CA PHE A 278 0.85 11.45 6.88
C PHE A 278 1.77 12.55 6.32
N VAL A 279 1.20 13.68 5.87
CA VAL A 279 1.97 14.83 5.35
C VAL A 279 2.84 15.44 6.44
N GLN A 280 2.32 15.58 7.67
CA GLN A 280 3.09 16.05 8.82
C GLN A 280 4.26 15.14 9.16
N ASN A 281 4.07 13.84 9.00
CA ASN A 281 5.13 12.84 9.26
C ASN A 281 6.19 12.78 8.15
N ILE A 282 5.90 13.19 6.93
CA ILE A 282 6.89 13.28 5.84
C ILE A 282 7.78 14.50 6.01
N LEU A 283 7.22 15.63 6.39
CA LEU A 283 7.89 16.94 6.53
C LEU A 283 8.51 17.13 7.91
#